data_7f65e5effc2cfccc4a4541ac7af01aa3
#
_entry.id   7f65e5effc2cfccc4a4541ac7af01aa3
#
_cell.length_a   1.000
_cell.length_b   1.000
_cell.length_c   1.000
_cell.angle_alpha   90.00
_cell.angle_beta   90.00
_cell.angle_gamma   90.00
#
_symmetry.space_group_name_H-M   'P 1'
#
loop_
_entity.id
_entity.type
_entity.pdbx_description
1 polymer ?
#
loop_
_entity_poly.entity_id
_entity_poly.type
_entity_poly.pdbx_seq_one_letter_code
_entity_poly.pdbx_strand_id
1 'polypeptide(L)'
;LYLIHFLPHVCIRLLARFFGLLSYWLVVPRRRVGLVNLRLCYPELSEAERRCLLRRHFYHMALLLLEYGLYWYSPAARLKRMVRYRDKEILDNLLAAGEKVILLYPHFTAFEMAVYALNQDVPLTSVYSHQKNRLLDERILKGRHRYDNVFLIGRTEGLRSIIRRIKSDGAPFLYLPDQDFGAKDSVFARFFGVSAATIAGL
;
A
#
# COMPACT_ATOMS: atom_id res chain seq x y z
N LEU A 1 -8.98 15.62 6.61
CA LEU A 1 -7.60 15.11 6.57
C LEU A 1 -6.55 16.20 6.82
N TYR A 2 -6.76 17.45 6.32
CA TYR A 2 -5.78 18.53 6.54
C TYR A 2 -5.45 18.74 8.02
N LEU A 3 -6.41 18.74 8.92
CA LEU A 3 -6.16 18.94 10.36
C LEU A 3 -5.39 17.79 11.02
N ILE A 4 -5.40 16.62 10.43
CA ILE A 4 -4.72 15.42 10.97
C ILE A 4 -3.20 15.61 11.02
N HIS A 5 -2.62 16.36 10.06
CA HIS A 5 -1.16 16.53 10.02
C HIS A 5 -0.61 17.37 11.19
N PHE A 6 -1.44 18.14 11.89
CA PHE A 6 -1.02 18.86 13.10
C PHE A 6 -0.97 17.97 14.34
N LEU A 7 -1.70 16.84 14.33
CA LEU A 7 -1.83 16.00 15.51
C LEU A 7 -0.56 15.18 15.76
N PRO A 8 -0.21 14.97 17.05
CA PRO A 8 0.73 13.93 17.42
C PRO A 8 0.23 12.55 16.97
N HIS A 9 1.14 11.65 16.57
CA HIS A 9 0.75 10.32 16.06
C HIS A 9 -0.07 9.51 17.08
N VAL A 10 0.14 9.74 18.38
CA VAL A 10 -0.66 9.12 19.45
C VAL A 10 -2.15 9.49 19.33
N CYS A 11 -2.47 10.76 19.06
CA CYS A 11 -3.84 11.22 18.86
C CYS A 11 -4.46 10.58 17.61
N ILE A 12 -3.70 10.47 16.51
CA ILE A 12 -4.15 9.79 15.29
C ILE A 12 -4.48 8.31 15.57
N ARG A 13 -3.66 7.64 16.37
CA ARG A 13 -3.89 6.25 16.78
C ARG A 13 -5.13 6.09 17.66
N LEU A 14 -5.41 7.04 18.53
CA LEU A 14 -6.65 7.04 19.35
C LEU A 14 -7.89 7.23 18.47
N LEU A 15 -7.86 8.18 17.55
CA LEU A 15 -8.91 8.36 16.55
C LEU A 15 -9.09 7.10 15.69
N ALA A 16 -8.01 6.47 15.26
CA ALA A 16 -8.06 5.23 14.51
C ALA A 16 -8.69 4.07 15.31
N ARG A 17 -8.44 3.98 16.61
CA ARG A 17 -9.12 3.01 17.49
C ARG A 17 -10.64 3.24 17.52
N PHE A 18 -11.05 4.49 17.70
CA PHE A 18 -12.46 4.84 17.70
C PHE A 18 -13.13 4.53 16.37
N PHE A 19 -12.61 5.07 15.26
CA PHE A 19 -13.18 4.84 13.93
C PHE A 19 -13.05 3.39 13.45
N GLY A 20 -11.99 2.70 13.82
CA GLY A 20 -11.81 1.27 13.53
C GLY A 20 -12.85 0.40 14.23
N LEU A 21 -13.13 0.68 15.51
CA LEU A 21 -14.18 -0.02 16.25
C LEU A 21 -15.56 0.29 15.69
N LEU A 22 -15.84 1.57 15.42
CA LEU A 22 -17.10 2.00 14.81
C LEU A 22 -17.35 1.32 13.48
N SER A 23 -16.34 1.33 12.57
CA SER A 23 -16.44 0.68 11.26
C SER A 23 -16.55 -0.84 11.35
N TYR A 24 -15.93 -1.48 12.34
CA TYR A 24 -16.10 -2.92 12.59
C TYR A 24 -17.58 -3.30 12.84
N TRP A 25 -18.33 -2.43 13.54
CA TRP A 25 -19.74 -2.66 13.80
C TRP A 25 -20.65 -2.25 12.64
N LEU A 26 -20.36 -1.17 11.97
CA LEU A 26 -21.21 -0.59 10.93
C LEU A 26 -20.99 -1.25 9.55
N VAL A 27 -19.77 -1.63 9.20
CA VAL A 27 -19.44 -2.15 7.85
C VAL A 27 -19.54 -3.68 7.83
N VAL A 28 -20.76 -4.18 8.08
CA VAL A 28 -21.07 -5.63 8.19
C VAL A 28 -20.60 -6.45 6.98
N PRO A 29 -20.78 -6.03 5.71
CA PRO A 29 -20.33 -6.83 4.57
C PRO A 29 -18.81 -7.07 4.59
N ARG A 30 -18.00 -6.05 4.87
CA ARG A 30 -16.54 -6.18 4.94
C ARG A 30 -16.10 -7.05 6.12
N ARG A 31 -16.79 -6.94 7.26
CA ARG A 31 -16.55 -7.81 8.41
C ARG A 31 -16.81 -9.28 8.07
N ARG A 32 -17.88 -9.61 7.35
CA ARG A 32 -18.18 -10.97 6.91
C ARG A 32 -17.09 -11.52 5.99
N VAL A 33 -16.70 -10.76 4.98
CA VAL A 33 -15.60 -11.15 4.06
C VAL A 33 -14.31 -11.39 4.83
N GLY A 34 -13.94 -10.48 5.73
CA GLY A 34 -12.72 -10.62 6.53
C GLY A 34 -12.73 -11.88 7.42
N LEU A 35 -13.88 -12.25 8.02
CA LEU A 35 -13.99 -13.49 8.81
C LEU A 35 -13.85 -14.73 7.93
N VAL A 36 -14.44 -14.74 6.72
CA VAL A 36 -14.29 -15.85 5.77
C VAL A 36 -12.82 -16.02 5.40
N ASN A 37 -12.13 -14.94 5.03
CA ASN A 37 -10.72 -14.98 4.68
C ASN A 37 -9.85 -15.48 5.84
N LEU A 38 -10.11 -15.03 7.08
CA LEU A 38 -9.38 -15.49 8.25
C LEU A 38 -9.62 -16.97 8.55
N ARG A 39 -10.82 -17.51 8.29
CA ARG A 39 -11.08 -18.96 8.43
C ARG A 39 -10.30 -19.77 7.40
N LEU A 40 -10.18 -19.26 6.18
CA LEU A 40 -9.40 -19.92 5.12
C LEU A 40 -7.89 -19.88 5.41
N CYS A 41 -7.37 -18.72 5.82
CA CYS A 41 -5.93 -18.51 6.02
C CYS A 41 -5.41 -19.04 7.37
N TYR A 42 -6.26 -19.09 8.40
CA TYR A 42 -5.90 -19.50 9.76
C TYR A 42 -6.97 -20.47 10.33
N PRO A 43 -7.08 -21.67 9.75
CA PRO A 43 -8.08 -22.66 10.19
C PRO A 43 -7.88 -23.11 11.66
N GLU A 44 -6.65 -23.04 12.16
CA GLU A 44 -6.27 -23.43 13.52
C GLU A 44 -6.74 -22.45 14.60
N LEU A 45 -7.02 -21.18 14.25
CA LEU A 45 -7.43 -20.19 15.23
C LEU A 45 -8.91 -20.38 15.62
N SER A 46 -9.23 -20.07 16.86
CA SER A 46 -10.60 -19.97 17.35
C SER A 46 -11.35 -18.78 16.72
N GLU A 47 -12.68 -18.84 16.76
CA GLU A 47 -13.50 -17.71 16.29
C GLU A 47 -13.26 -16.42 17.09
N ALA A 48 -12.91 -16.53 18.37
CA ALA A 48 -12.57 -15.38 19.21
C ALA A 48 -11.28 -14.70 18.75
N GLU A 49 -10.25 -15.49 18.46
CA GLU A 49 -8.97 -15.01 17.93
C GLU A 49 -9.12 -14.37 16.55
N ARG A 50 -9.86 -15.00 15.63
CA ARG A 50 -10.18 -14.42 14.31
C ARG A 50 -10.90 -13.07 14.43
N ARG A 51 -11.88 -12.95 15.34
CA ARG A 51 -12.55 -11.67 15.59
C ARG A 51 -11.60 -10.63 16.16
N CYS A 52 -10.66 -11.04 17.03
CA CYS A 52 -9.63 -10.13 17.55
C CYS A 52 -8.71 -9.62 16.44
N LEU A 53 -8.21 -10.51 15.57
CA LEU A 53 -7.42 -10.14 14.41
C LEU A 53 -8.17 -9.20 13.47
N LEU A 54 -9.46 -9.49 13.21
CA LEU A 54 -10.27 -8.66 12.34
C LEU A 54 -10.51 -7.26 12.93
N ARG A 55 -10.70 -7.11 14.25
CA ARG A 55 -10.77 -5.80 14.89
C ARG A 55 -9.48 -5.01 14.74
N ARG A 56 -8.32 -5.67 14.86
CA ARG A 56 -7.01 -5.07 14.60
C ARG A 56 -6.89 -4.61 13.14
N HIS A 57 -7.36 -5.42 12.20
CA HIS A 57 -7.40 -5.04 10.78
C HIS A 57 -8.24 -3.77 10.57
N PHE A 58 -9.45 -3.69 11.12
CA PHE A 58 -10.28 -2.48 11.03
C PHE A 58 -9.62 -1.25 11.65
N TYR A 59 -8.91 -1.42 12.77
CA TYR A 59 -8.09 -0.36 13.36
C TYR A 59 -7.01 0.13 12.38
N HIS A 60 -6.25 -0.80 11.77
CA HIS A 60 -5.19 -0.44 10.83
C HIS A 60 -5.73 0.20 9.55
N MET A 61 -6.89 -0.23 9.06
CA MET A 61 -7.57 0.42 7.94
C MET A 61 -8.00 1.86 8.27
N ALA A 62 -8.55 2.09 9.46
CA ALA A 62 -8.87 3.44 9.92
C ALA A 62 -7.61 4.31 10.09
N LEU A 63 -6.52 3.72 10.61
CA LEU A 63 -5.24 4.39 10.76
C LEU A 63 -4.69 4.81 9.39
N LEU A 64 -4.65 3.91 8.41
CA LEU A 64 -4.23 4.21 7.04
C LEU A 64 -5.00 5.41 6.47
N LEU A 65 -6.34 5.43 6.60
CA LEU A 65 -7.17 6.52 6.08
C LEU A 65 -6.87 7.87 6.75
N LEU A 66 -6.60 7.88 8.04
CA LEU A 66 -6.22 9.08 8.75
C LEU A 66 -4.79 9.53 8.40
N GLU A 67 -3.87 8.58 8.23
CA GLU A 67 -2.48 8.86 7.88
C GLU A 67 -2.31 9.49 6.49
N TYR A 68 -3.28 9.40 5.59
CA TYR A 68 -3.27 10.21 4.36
C TYR A 68 -3.17 11.72 4.65
N GLY A 69 -3.67 12.18 5.80
CA GLY A 69 -3.45 13.55 6.26
C GLY A 69 -1.97 13.86 6.51
N LEU A 70 -1.21 12.87 7.01
CA LEU A 70 0.25 13.02 7.17
C LEU A 70 0.96 12.98 5.81
N TYR A 71 0.64 12.01 4.95
CA TYR A 71 1.30 11.83 3.66
C TYR A 71 1.17 13.06 2.77
N TRP A 72 0.00 13.69 2.77
CA TRP A 72 -0.29 14.80 1.88
C TRP A 72 0.11 16.18 2.41
N TYR A 73 0.26 16.34 3.73
CA TYR A 73 0.42 17.67 4.33
C TYR A 73 1.61 17.82 5.27
N SER A 74 2.15 16.73 5.84
CA SER A 74 3.28 16.86 6.77
C SER A 74 4.59 17.21 6.03
N PRO A 75 5.52 17.91 6.68
CA PRO A 75 6.88 18.10 6.16
C PRO A 75 7.57 16.74 5.88
N ALA A 76 8.39 16.68 4.83
CA ALA A 76 9.14 15.50 4.42
C ALA A 76 9.94 14.87 5.57
N ALA A 77 10.63 15.70 6.34
CA ALA A 77 11.41 15.27 7.49
C ALA A 77 10.58 14.55 8.58
N ARG A 78 9.29 14.88 8.72
CA ARG A 78 8.41 14.18 9.65
C ARG A 78 8.13 12.75 9.17
N LEU A 79 7.84 12.57 7.89
CA LEU A 79 7.59 11.25 7.31
C LEU A 79 8.83 10.36 7.37
N LYS A 80 10.01 10.89 7.05
CA LYS A 80 11.28 10.17 7.18
C LYS A 80 11.52 9.65 8.60
N ARG A 81 11.24 10.45 9.63
CA ARG A 81 11.40 10.02 11.03
C ARG A 81 10.43 8.92 11.47
N MET A 82 9.33 8.71 10.76
CA MET A 82 8.34 7.66 11.05
C MET A 82 8.69 6.30 10.45
N VAL A 83 9.65 6.26 9.53
CA VAL A 83 10.07 5.03 8.83
C VAL A 83 11.50 4.68 9.22
N ARG A 84 11.73 3.41 9.49
CA ARG A 84 13.06 2.84 9.65
C ARG A 84 13.28 1.80 8.57
N TYR A 85 14.38 1.95 7.84
CA TYR A 85 14.80 0.96 6.87
C TYR A 85 15.69 -0.08 7.55
N ARG A 86 15.57 -1.32 7.09
CA ARG A 86 16.53 -2.38 7.36
C ARG A 86 17.16 -2.75 6.04
N ASP A 87 18.46 -2.90 6.03
CA ASP A 87 19.25 -3.33 4.87
C ASP A 87 19.02 -2.45 3.61
N LYS A 88 18.77 -1.14 3.80
CA LYS A 88 18.56 -0.18 2.70
C LYS A 88 19.77 -0.09 1.78
N GLU A 89 20.95 -0.33 2.33
CA GLU A 89 22.23 -0.36 1.61
C GLU A 89 22.25 -1.37 0.46
N ILE A 90 21.45 -2.45 0.53
CA ILE A 90 21.31 -3.40 -0.58
C ILE A 90 20.70 -2.68 -1.79
N LEU A 91 19.61 -1.94 -1.58
CA LEU A 91 18.99 -1.16 -2.65
C LEU A 91 19.94 -0.07 -3.17
N ASP A 92 20.57 0.68 -2.27
CA ASP A 92 21.46 1.78 -2.62
C ASP A 92 22.66 1.29 -3.46
N ASN A 93 23.25 0.14 -3.11
CA ASN A 93 24.34 -0.47 -3.85
C ASN A 93 23.91 -0.96 -5.25
N LEU A 94 22.74 -1.58 -5.37
CA LEU A 94 22.20 -2.00 -6.67
C LEU A 94 21.96 -0.80 -7.59
N LEU A 95 21.39 0.27 -7.06
CA LEU A 95 21.14 1.49 -7.83
C LEU A 95 22.45 2.18 -8.23
N ALA A 96 23.42 2.24 -7.34
CA ALA A 96 24.75 2.79 -7.62
C ALA A 96 25.51 1.98 -8.71
N ALA A 97 25.27 0.67 -8.77
CA ALA A 97 25.80 -0.20 -9.81
C ALA A 97 25.03 -0.10 -11.15
N GLY A 98 23.97 0.71 -11.23
CA GLY A 98 23.13 0.85 -12.42
C GLY A 98 22.19 -0.32 -12.69
N GLU A 99 22.00 -1.20 -11.70
CA GLU A 99 21.14 -2.37 -11.80
C GLU A 99 19.65 -1.97 -11.92
N LYS A 100 18.89 -2.78 -12.65
CA LYS A 100 17.45 -2.62 -12.82
C LYS A 100 16.72 -3.37 -11.70
N VAL A 101 16.08 -2.62 -10.84
CA VAL A 101 15.49 -3.16 -9.59
C VAL A 101 13.98 -3.25 -9.67
N ILE A 102 13.42 -4.39 -9.28
CA ILE A 102 12.00 -4.56 -9.00
C ILE A 102 11.83 -4.68 -7.48
N LEU A 103 11.11 -3.72 -6.89
CA LEU A 103 10.74 -3.74 -5.48
C LEU A 103 9.41 -4.46 -5.34
N LEU A 104 9.45 -5.71 -4.90
CA LEU A 104 8.25 -6.48 -4.60
C LEU A 104 7.67 -6.00 -3.26
N TYR A 105 6.45 -5.45 -3.29
CA TYR A 105 5.83 -4.85 -2.13
C TYR A 105 4.35 -5.20 -2.03
N PRO A 106 3.91 -6.01 -1.05
CA PRO A 106 2.49 -6.30 -0.87
C PRO A 106 1.72 -5.09 -0.30
N HIS A 107 0.40 -5.06 -0.47
CA HIS A 107 -0.48 -4.01 0.06
C HIS A 107 -0.66 -4.12 1.59
N PHE A 108 0.43 -3.95 2.35
CA PHE A 108 0.32 -3.75 3.79
C PHE A 108 -0.37 -2.42 4.09
N THR A 109 -1.07 -2.33 5.22
CA THR A 109 -1.79 -1.10 5.61
C THR A 109 -0.87 0.12 5.77
N ALA A 110 0.43 -0.08 6.02
CA ALA A 110 1.41 1.00 6.12
C ALA A 110 2.20 1.26 4.82
N PHE A 111 1.81 0.65 3.68
CA PHE A 111 2.62 0.72 2.45
C PHE A 111 2.80 2.16 1.94
N GLU A 112 1.78 2.99 1.99
CA GLU A 112 1.87 4.38 1.54
C GLU A 112 2.93 5.15 2.34
N MET A 113 3.01 4.97 3.66
CA MET A 113 4.03 5.61 4.49
C MET A 113 5.44 5.27 4.03
N ALA A 114 5.72 3.97 3.79
CA ALA A 114 7.02 3.51 3.34
C ALA A 114 7.36 4.05 1.94
N VAL A 115 6.39 4.04 1.01
CA VAL A 115 6.55 4.57 -0.34
C VAL A 115 6.84 6.07 -0.30
N TYR A 116 6.08 6.86 0.46
CA TYR A 116 6.31 8.30 0.59
C TYR A 116 7.67 8.63 1.22
N ALA A 117 8.11 7.84 2.19
CA ALA A 117 9.43 8.05 2.80
C ALA A 117 10.55 7.70 1.82
N LEU A 118 10.46 6.57 1.12
CA LEU A 118 11.46 6.12 0.15
C LEU A 118 11.54 7.08 -1.06
N ASN A 119 10.40 7.54 -1.54
CA ASN A 119 10.31 8.41 -2.72
C ASN A 119 10.95 9.79 -2.54
N GLN A 120 11.26 10.18 -1.31
CA GLN A 120 12.02 11.42 -1.07
C GLN A 120 13.49 11.31 -1.52
N ASP A 121 14.05 10.10 -1.54
CA ASP A 121 15.45 9.86 -1.85
C ASP A 121 15.65 9.04 -3.13
N VAL A 122 14.66 8.21 -3.48
CA VAL A 122 14.74 7.26 -4.58
C VAL A 122 13.58 7.49 -5.55
N PRO A 123 13.84 7.75 -6.84
CA PRO A 123 12.78 7.81 -7.84
C PRO A 123 12.10 6.44 -7.93
N LEU A 124 10.78 6.42 -8.06
CA LEU A 124 10.00 5.19 -8.14
C LEU A 124 9.11 5.17 -9.38
N THR A 125 9.00 4.02 -10.00
CA THR A 125 8.00 3.75 -11.03
C THR A 125 6.96 2.77 -10.49
N SER A 126 5.69 3.01 -10.72
CA SER A 126 4.62 2.06 -10.31
C SER A 126 3.42 2.13 -11.25
N VAL A 127 2.57 1.12 -11.18
CA VAL A 127 1.29 1.12 -11.91
C VAL A 127 0.21 1.78 -11.07
N TYR A 128 -0.62 2.57 -11.72
CA TYR A 128 -1.75 3.24 -11.08
C TYR A 128 -3.08 2.87 -11.75
N SER A 129 -4.06 2.52 -10.94
CA SER A 129 -5.45 2.34 -11.37
C SER A 129 -6.28 3.53 -10.92
N HIS A 130 -6.88 4.25 -11.86
CA HIS A 130 -7.73 5.39 -11.55
C HIS A 130 -8.90 5.01 -10.63
N GLN A 131 -9.18 5.89 -9.69
CA GLN A 131 -10.31 5.74 -8.78
C GLN A 131 -11.62 6.17 -9.47
N LYS A 132 -12.72 5.48 -9.17
CA LYS A 132 -14.05 5.84 -9.72
C LYS A 132 -14.50 7.25 -9.31
N ASN A 133 -14.14 7.70 -8.12
CA ASN A 133 -14.42 9.05 -7.66
C ASN A 133 -13.29 9.98 -8.14
N ARG A 134 -13.63 10.87 -9.08
CA ARG A 134 -12.68 11.80 -9.71
C ARG A 134 -11.96 12.72 -8.72
N LEU A 135 -12.69 13.27 -7.74
CA LEU A 135 -12.10 14.17 -6.74
C LEU A 135 -11.08 13.44 -5.86
N LEU A 136 -11.39 12.18 -5.49
CA LEU A 136 -10.48 11.33 -4.74
C LEU A 136 -9.26 10.97 -5.58
N ASP A 137 -9.46 10.63 -6.86
CA ASP A 137 -8.40 10.30 -7.81
C ASP A 137 -7.39 11.44 -7.97
N GLU A 138 -7.88 12.63 -8.29
CA GLU A 138 -7.07 13.85 -8.41
C GLU A 138 -6.28 14.13 -7.12
N ARG A 139 -6.90 13.90 -5.96
CA ARG A 139 -6.25 14.12 -4.67
C ARG A 139 -5.14 13.12 -4.39
N ILE A 140 -5.36 11.84 -4.69
CA ILE A 140 -4.34 10.79 -4.55
C ILE A 140 -3.17 11.07 -5.49
N LEU A 141 -3.44 11.36 -6.76
CA LEU A 141 -2.41 11.68 -7.75
C LEU A 141 -1.57 12.89 -7.31
N LYS A 142 -2.23 13.98 -6.91
CA LYS A 142 -1.53 15.16 -6.38
C LYS A 142 -0.66 14.82 -5.15
N GLY A 143 -1.15 13.95 -4.28
CA GLY A 143 -0.39 13.49 -3.13
C GLY A 143 0.84 12.69 -3.55
N ARG A 144 0.69 11.73 -4.45
CA ARG A 144 1.77 10.87 -4.93
C ARG A 144 2.87 11.63 -5.69
N HIS A 145 2.50 12.64 -6.47
CA HIS A 145 3.45 13.50 -7.17
C HIS A 145 4.08 14.60 -6.30
N ARG A 146 3.84 14.57 -5.00
CA ARG A 146 4.28 15.62 -4.08
C ARG A 146 5.79 15.90 -4.08
N TYR A 147 6.60 14.89 -4.38
CA TYR A 147 8.05 15.00 -4.39
C TYR A 147 8.66 14.99 -5.80
N ASP A 148 7.81 15.02 -6.83
CA ASP A 148 8.19 14.98 -8.26
C ASP A 148 9.14 13.83 -8.64
N ASN A 149 9.14 12.78 -7.85
CA ASN A 149 10.09 11.68 -7.93
C ASN A 149 9.39 10.32 -8.13
N VAL A 150 8.11 10.34 -8.55
CA VAL A 150 7.32 9.15 -8.85
C VAL A 150 6.79 9.20 -10.27
N PHE A 151 6.91 8.07 -10.98
CA PHE A 151 6.35 7.87 -12.30
C PHE A 151 5.21 6.86 -12.23
N LEU A 152 3.98 7.33 -12.42
CA LEU A 152 2.79 6.48 -12.39
C LEU A 152 2.40 6.14 -13.83
N ILE A 153 2.41 4.84 -14.14
CA ILE A 153 1.99 4.29 -15.42
C ILE A 153 0.54 3.86 -15.29
N GLY A 154 -0.32 4.33 -16.17
CA GLY A 154 -1.71 3.91 -16.19
C GLY A 154 -1.81 2.40 -16.47
N ARG A 155 -2.67 1.70 -15.73
CA ARG A 155 -2.85 0.24 -15.89
C ARG A 155 -3.18 -0.17 -17.35
N THR A 156 -3.82 0.70 -18.11
CA THR A 156 -4.21 0.48 -19.51
C THR A 156 -3.07 0.68 -20.51
N GLU A 157 -1.95 1.26 -20.09
CA GLU A 157 -0.79 1.52 -20.97
C GLU A 157 0.02 0.27 -21.31
N GLY A 158 -0.18 -0.81 -20.55
CA GLY A 158 0.39 -2.12 -20.83
C GLY A 158 1.85 -2.30 -20.43
N LEU A 159 2.29 -3.56 -20.45
CA LEU A 159 3.62 -4.00 -20.01
C LEU A 159 4.77 -3.32 -20.75
N ARG A 160 4.58 -3.00 -22.04
CA ARG A 160 5.64 -2.34 -22.85
C ARG A 160 6.05 -0.98 -22.29
N SER A 161 5.12 -0.21 -21.77
CA SER A 161 5.39 1.09 -21.13
C SER A 161 6.19 0.93 -19.84
N ILE A 162 5.86 -0.10 -19.05
CA ILE A 162 6.59 -0.45 -17.82
C ILE A 162 8.03 -0.83 -18.15
N ILE A 163 8.24 -1.79 -19.09
CA ILE A 163 9.57 -2.25 -19.48
C ILE A 163 10.42 -1.11 -20.07
N ARG A 164 9.82 -0.27 -20.93
CA ARG A 164 10.50 0.90 -21.49
C ARG A 164 11.01 1.81 -20.36
N ARG A 165 10.16 2.08 -19.38
CA ARG A 165 10.49 2.98 -18.27
C ARG A 165 11.61 2.43 -17.39
N ILE A 166 11.54 1.15 -17.00
CA ILE A 166 12.60 0.48 -16.23
C ILE A 166 13.94 0.54 -16.97
N LYS A 167 13.93 0.38 -18.30
CA LYS A 167 15.14 0.41 -19.11
C LYS A 167 15.72 1.81 -19.28
N SER A 168 14.88 2.85 -19.46
CA SER A 168 15.34 4.22 -19.78
C SER A 168 15.89 4.94 -18.55
N ASP A 169 15.16 4.94 -17.44
CA ASP A 169 15.41 5.88 -16.36
C ASP A 169 16.13 5.27 -15.16
N GLY A 170 16.23 3.93 -15.11
CA GLY A 170 16.85 3.24 -13.97
C GLY A 170 16.06 3.33 -12.66
N ALA A 171 14.90 3.99 -12.67
CA ALA A 171 14.06 4.07 -11.48
C ALA A 171 13.50 2.69 -11.11
N PRO A 172 13.62 2.27 -9.83
CA PRO A 172 13.06 1.01 -9.37
C PRO A 172 11.56 0.90 -9.66
N PHE A 173 11.14 -0.28 -10.09
CA PHE A 173 9.74 -0.57 -10.32
C PHE A 173 9.09 -1.15 -9.06
N LEU A 174 8.16 -0.42 -8.47
CA LEU A 174 7.38 -0.87 -7.32
C LEU A 174 6.24 -1.76 -7.81
N TYR A 175 6.34 -3.06 -7.53
CA TYR A 175 5.41 -4.09 -7.99
C TYR A 175 4.59 -4.65 -6.83
N LEU A 176 3.26 -4.56 -6.96
CA LEU A 176 2.28 -4.99 -5.96
C LEU A 176 1.34 -6.05 -6.58
N PRO A 177 1.73 -7.33 -6.66
CA PRO A 177 0.97 -8.37 -7.35
C PRO A 177 -0.16 -9.01 -6.52
N ASP A 178 -0.33 -8.65 -5.28
CA ASP A 178 -1.15 -9.32 -4.27
C ASP A 178 -2.64 -8.97 -4.28
N GLN A 179 -3.13 -8.28 -5.33
CA GLN A 179 -4.55 -8.02 -5.52
C GLN A 179 -5.12 -8.86 -6.66
N ASP A 180 -6.36 -9.35 -6.46
CA ASP A 180 -7.10 -10.07 -7.48
C ASP A 180 -7.76 -9.10 -8.47
N PHE A 181 -7.42 -9.23 -9.75
CA PHE A 181 -8.02 -8.48 -10.86
C PHE A 181 -8.85 -9.37 -11.79
N GLY A 182 -9.21 -10.57 -11.35
CA GLY A 182 -9.97 -11.56 -12.11
C GLY A 182 -9.09 -12.59 -12.82
N ALA A 183 -9.72 -13.69 -13.26
CA ALA A 183 -9.01 -14.87 -13.75
C ALA A 183 -8.25 -14.65 -15.07
N LYS A 184 -8.64 -13.67 -15.88
CA LYS A 184 -8.08 -13.47 -17.23
C LYS A 184 -6.61 -13.08 -17.23
N ASP A 185 -6.18 -12.29 -16.23
CA ASP A 185 -4.82 -11.72 -16.16
C ASP A 185 -4.09 -12.22 -14.90
N SER A 186 -4.45 -13.40 -14.40
CA SER A 186 -3.92 -13.94 -13.15
C SER A 186 -3.35 -15.34 -13.32
N VAL A 187 -2.34 -15.64 -12.53
CA VAL A 187 -1.92 -17.00 -12.20
C VAL A 187 -2.39 -17.36 -10.81
N PHE A 188 -2.63 -18.65 -10.57
CA PHE A 188 -2.99 -19.12 -9.24
C PHE A 188 -1.76 -19.56 -8.47
N ALA A 189 -1.49 -18.88 -7.35
CA ALA A 189 -0.43 -19.22 -6.42
C ALA A 189 -1.01 -19.56 -5.04
N ARG A 190 -0.28 -20.34 -4.26
CA ARG A 190 -0.71 -20.65 -2.89
C ARG A 190 -0.44 -19.47 -1.98
N PHE A 191 -1.48 -18.99 -1.30
CA PHE A 191 -1.42 -17.99 -0.25
C PHE A 191 -2.06 -18.55 1.01
N PHE A 192 -1.29 -18.71 2.08
CA PHE A 192 -1.70 -19.46 3.28
C PHE A 192 -2.28 -20.85 2.99
N GLY A 193 -1.68 -21.58 2.05
CA GLY A 193 -2.17 -22.89 1.63
C GLY A 193 -3.39 -22.90 0.72
N VAL A 194 -4.04 -21.75 0.53
CA VAL A 194 -5.22 -21.56 -0.34
C VAL A 194 -4.78 -21.04 -1.71
N SER A 195 -5.36 -21.58 -2.78
CA SER A 195 -5.10 -21.09 -4.15
C SER A 195 -5.72 -19.69 -4.31
N ALA A 196 -4.89 -18.70 -4.55
CA ALA A 196 -5.30 -17.30 -4.71
C ALA A 196 -4.85 -16.76 -6.08
N ALA A 197 -5.71 -15.95 -6.70
CA ALA A 197 -5.39 -15.27 -7.94
C ALA A 197 -4.33 -14.19 -7.67
N THR A 198 -3.25 -14.24 -8.45
CA THR A 198 -2.13 -13.31 -8.37
C THR A 198 -1.89 -12.73 -9.76
N ILE A 199 -1.62 -11.44 -9.88
CA ILE A 199 -1.40 -10.81 -11.19
C ILE A 199 -0.21 -11.45 -11.89
N ALA A 200 -0.44 -11.94 -13.12
CA ALA A 200 0.59 -12.47 -14.02
C ALA A 200 1.16 -11.33 -14.88
N GLY A 201 1.73 -10.33 -14.28
CA GLY A 201 1.99 -9.07 -14.99
C GLY A 201 3.46 -8.70 -15.23
N LEU A 202 4.39 -9.60 -15.02
CA LEU A 202 5.80 -9.40 -15.38
C LEU A 202 6.36 -10.64 -16.05
#